data_b9f8fd2b54e51cf723d82929886a3f3a
#
_entry.id   b9f8fd2b54e51cf723d82929886a3f3a
#
_cell.length_a   1.000
_cell.length_b   1.000
_cell.length_c   1.000
_cell.angle_alpha   90.00
_cell.angle_beta   90.00
_cell.angle_gamma   90.00
#
_symmetry.space_group_name_H-M   'P 1'
#
loop_
_entity.id
_entity.type
_entity.pdbx_description
1 polymer ?
#
loop_
_entity_poly.entity_id
_entity_poly.type
_entity_poly.pdbx_seq_one_letter_code
_entity_poly.pdbx_strand_id
1 'polypeptide(L)'
;MRTSLQDAFTSCVIVLKVRRKGCSLTRMASRFGGDWQTMGRRIIFRIIVVAFGMIAAFAVALIFFFDSFTVKGDSMEPTFHNGQRIYVNKLLMGARIYRNYDFSSTKLSSFRMPGLRKLSVGDIVIFNYPFVCSKDTIGFKINYVYAKRCLGVPGDSVRIKDGFYRDEKDRIVGESELQYRLHNLSDSSLMKIKGCYYAMNGWNIKNFGPAYVPGKGDKVTVRRSDFLWYRKLIKYETGFMPAIDSLGRIYLDGKILREYEFKGNWYFLGGDNVLDSRDSRYFGLVPEEYIVGIVIR
;
A
#
# COMPACT_ATOMS: atom_id res chain seq x y z
N MET A 1 -17.96 -4.14 -3.08
CA MET A 1 -18.58 -4.42 -4.38
C MET A 1 -17.61 -3.98 -5.48
N ARG A 2 -16.90 -4.91 -6.07
CA ARG A 2 -16.22 -4.72 -7.36
C ARG A 2 -17.28 -4.97 -8.42
N THR A 3 -17.72 -3.95 -9.11
CA THR A 3 -18.45 -4.12 -10.37
C THR A 3 -17.56 -3.64 -11.50
N SER A 4 -17.40 -4.55 -12.47
CA SER A 4 -17.21 -4.30 -13.88
C SER A 4 -15.90 -3.74 -14.39
N LEU A 5 -14.86 -4.55 -14.39
CA LEU A 5 -13.86 -4.55 -15.44
C LEU A 5 -13.58 -5.96 -15.96
N GLN A 6 -14.19 -6.98 -15.36
CA GLN A 6 -14.07 -8.38 -15.81
C GLN A 6 -15.08 -8.77 -16.87
N ASP A 7 -16.19 -8.04 -17.01
CA ASP A 7 -17.25 -8.37 -17.99
C ASP A 7 -16.98 -7.83 -19.40
N ALA A 8 -15.95 -7.00 -19.58
CA ALA A 8 -15.60 -6.44 -20.89
C ALA A 8 -14.68 -7.36 -21.74
N PHE A 9 -14.13 -8.41 -21.17
CA PHE A 9 -13.17 -9.28 -21.89
C PHE A 9 -13.76 -10.54 -22.53
N THR A 10 -15.06 -10.82 -22.34
CA THR A 10 -15.65 -12.10 -22.82
C THR A 10 -16.37 -12.00 -24.15
N SER A 11 -16.42 -10.86 -24.79
CA SER A 11 -17.28 -10.67 -25.99
C SER A 11 -16.56 -10.10 -27.21
N CYS A 12 -15.36 -10.53 -27.54
CA CYS A 12 -14.80 -10.23 -28.86
C CYS A 12 -13.89 -11.32 -29.41
N VAL A 13 -14.45 -12.50 -29.61
CA VAL A 13 -13.88 -13.50 -30.55
C VAL A 13 -14.77 -13.51 -31.78
N ILE A 14 -14.44 -12.66 -32.75
CA ILE A 14 -15.06 -12.72 -34.09
C ILE A 14 -14.26 -13.68 -34.93
N VAL A 15 -14.85 -14.85 -35.19
CA VAL A 15 -14.36 -15.85 -36.14
C VAL A 15 -14.64 -15.37 -37.56
N LEU A 16 -13.64 -14.89 -38.26
CA LEU A 16 -13.72 -14.61 -39.68
C LEU A 16 -13.55 -15.92 -40.49
N LYS A 17 -14.66 -16.46 -40.92
CA LYS A 17 -14.72 -17.60 -41.86
C LYS A 17 -14.63 -17.06 -43.30
N VAL A 18 -13.45 -17.16 -43.90
CA VAL A 18 -13.25 -16.78 -45.30
C VAL A 18 -13.70 -17.93 -46.20
N ARG A 19 -14.76 -17.68 -46.99
CA ARG A 19 -15.26 -18.62 -48.02
C ARG A 19 -14.65 -18.26 -49.36
N ARG A 20 -13.77 -19.11 -49.91
CA ARG A 20 -13.29 -19.02 -51.30
C ARG A 20 -14.40 -19.41 -52.27
N LYS A 21 -14.69 -18.56 -53.26
CA LYS A 21 -15.19 -19.00 -54.58
C LYS A 21 -14.53 -18.14 -55.65
N GLY A 22 -13.88 -18.77 -56.60
CA GLY A 22 -13.25 -18.13 -57.71
C GLY A 22 -14.22 -17.81 -58.83
N CYS A 23 -13.88 -16.84 -59.65
CA CYS A 23 -14.17 -16.84 -61.07
C CYS A 23 -13.17 -15.90 -61.78
N SER A 24 -12.67 -16.39 -62.92
CA SER A 24 -11.75 -15.75 -63.84
C SER A 24 -12.46 -14.76 -64.75
N LEU A 25 -11.71 -13.81 -65.31
CA LEU A 25 -11.85 -12.92 -66.47
C LEU A 25 -11.74 -11.45 -66.06
N THR A 26 -10.68 -10.79 -66.34
CA THR A 26 -10.24 -10.14 -67.53
C THR A 26 -8.88 -9.45 -67.26
N ARG A 27 -7.85 -9.91 -67.97
CA ARG A 27 -6.58 -9.19 -68.11
C ARG A 27 -6.79 -8.07 -69.11
N MET A 28 -6.61 -6.85 -68.70
CA MET A 28 -6.14 -5.65 -69.41
C MET A 28 -6.85 -4.40 -68.91
N ALA A 29 -6.50 -3.93 -67.75
CA ALA A 29 -6.65 -2.52 -67.36
C ALA A 29 -6.13 -2.31 -65.89
N SER A 30 -5.01 -2.87 -65.54
CA SER A 30 -4.61 -2.85 -64.10
C SER A 30 -3.13 -2.52 -63.85
N ARG A 31 -2.48 -1.75 -64.74
CA ARG A 31 -1.09 -1.37 -64.39
C ARG A 31 -0.92 -0.01 -63.69
N PHE A 32 -1.96 0.77 -63.52
CA PHE A 32 -1.86 2.05 -62.79
C PHE A 32 -2.85 2.24 -61.62
N GLY A 33 -3.81 1.35 -61.42
CA GLY A 33 -4.78 1.44 -60.33
C GLY A 33 -4.45 0.56 -59.08
N GLY A 34 -3.57 -0.42 -59.24
CA GLY A 34 -3.29 -1.43 -58.19
C GLY A 34 -2.40 -0.92 -57.05
N ASP A 35 -1.51 0.00 -57.34
CA ASP A 35 -0.53 0.45 -56.35
C ASP A 35 -1.12 1.40 -55.30
N TRP A 36 -2.03 2.25 -55.67
CA TRP A 36 -2.67 3.21 -54.75
C TRP A 36 -3.62 2.53 -53.76
N GLN A 37 -4.37 1.52 -54.19
CA GLN A 37 -5.26 0.76 -53.28
C GLN A 37 -4.48 -0.14 -52.31
N THR A 38 -3.40 -0.76 -52.78
CA THR A 38 -2.53 -1.59 -51.92
C THR A 38 -1.72 -0.73 -50.97
N MET A 39 -1.24 0.45 -51.41
CA MET A 39 -0.53 1.42 -50.60
C MET A 39 -1.46 2.01 -49.51
N GLY A 40 -2.67 2.40 -49.88
CA GLY A 40 -3.69 2.88 -48.96
C GLY A 40 -4.04 1.82 -47.88
N ARG A 41 -4.24 0.58 -48.30
CA ARG A 41 -4.51 -0.53 -47.32
C ARG A 41 -3.34 -0.77 -46.39
N ARG A 42 -2.10 -0.72 -46.86
CA ARG A 42 -0.88 -0.86 -46.01
C ARG A 42 -0.75 0.30 -45.02
N ILE A 43 -1.06 1.53 -45.43
CA ILE A 43 -1.05 2.72 -44.56
C ILE A 43 -2.13 2.57 -43.48
N ILE A 44 -3.35 2.26 -43.88
CA ILE A 44 -4.47 2.02 -42.93
C ILE A 44 -4.13 0.90 -41.93
N PHE A 45 -3.59 -0.21 -42.44
CA PHE A 45 -3.17 -1.32 -41.56
C PHE A 45 -2.10 -0.89 -40.55
N ARG A 46 -1.09 -0.11 -40.99
CA ARG A 46 -0.06 0.43 -40.06
C ARG A 46 -0.66 1.37 -39.04
N ILE A 47 -1.58 2.24 -39.42
CA ILE A 47 -2.28 3.14 -38.50
C ILE A 47 -3.06 2.32 -37.44
N ILE A 48 -3.78 1.29 -37.87
CA ILE A 48 -4.53 0.42 -36.94
C ILE A 48 -3.58 -0.28 -35.99
N VAL A 49 -2.47 -0.84 -36.45
CA VAL A 49 -1.47 -1.52 -35.61
C VAL A 49 -0.86 -0.55 -34.60
N VAL A 50 -0.50 0.66 -35.03
CA VAL A 50 0.04 1.69 -34.13
C VAL A 50 -1.00 2.14 -33.10
N ALA A 51 -2.24 2.38 -33.52
CA ALA A 51 -3.34 2.75 -32.62
C ALA A 51 -3.62 1.66 -31.59
N PHE A 52 -3.66 0.40 -32.03
CA PHE A 52 -3.82 -0.73 -31.13
C PHE A 52 -2.64 -0.86 -30.13
N GLY A 53 -1.41 -0.70 -30.61
CA GLY A 53 -0.21 -0.68 -29.78
C GLY A 53 -0.24 0.43 -28.72
N MET A 54 -0.68 1.64 -29.10
CA MET A 54 -0.84 2.76 -28.17
C MET A 54 -1.94 2.48 -27.12
N ILE A 55 -3.08 1.92 -27.53
CA ILE A 55 -4.16 1.55 -26.61
C ILE A 55 -3.67 0.46 -25.63
N ALA A 56 -2.98 -0.55 -26.14
CA ALA A 56 -2.42 -1.61 -25.31
C ALA A 56 -1.37 -1.06 -24.33
N ALA A 57 -0.46 -0.20 -24.78
CA ALA A 57 0.52 0.45 -23.92
C ALA A 57 -0.14 1.34 -22.85
N PHE A 58 -1.19 2.07 -23.22
CA PHE A 58 -1.96 2.89 -22.30
C PHE A 58 -2.69 2.02 -21.25
N ALA A 59 -3.30 0.90 -21.67
CA ALA A 59 -3.94 -0.05 -20.76
C ALA A 59 -2.93 -0.66 -19.77
N VAL A 60 -1.75 -1.05 -20.25
CA VAL A 60 -0.65 -1.51 -19.40
C VAL A 60 -0.24 -0.41 -18.42
N ALA A 61 -0.12 0.83 -18.89
CA ALA A 61 0.21 1.96 -18.03
C ALA A 61 -0.82 2.15 -16.91
N LEU A 62 -2.12 2.07 -17.20
CA LEU A 62 -3.17 2.16 -16.19
C LEU A 62 -3.11 1.00 -15.18
N ILE A 63 -2.87 -0.22 -15.63
CA ILE A 63 -2.81 -1.40 -14.75
C ILE A 63 -1.62 -1.32 -13.80
N PHE A 64 -0.44 -0.94 -14.30
CA PHE A 64 0.80 -0.98 -13.53
C PHE A 64 1.09 0.30 -12.75
N PHE A 65 0.57 1.45 -13.21
CA PHE A 65 1.03 2.74 -12.69
C PHE A 65 -0.04 3.48 -11.89
N PHE A 66 -1.32 3.31 -12.23
CA PHE A 66 -2.41 4.02 -11.57
C PHE A 66 -3.48 3.06 -11.06
N ASP A 67 -4.13 3.45 -9.99
CA ASP A 67 -5.30 2.77 -9.45
C ASP A 67 -6.24 3.81 -8.84
N SER A 68 -7.51 3.45 -8.63
CA SER A 68 -8.46 4.32 -7.96
C SER A 68 -9.20 3.58 -6.85
N PHE A 69 -9.40 4.27 -5.75
CA PHE A 69 -10.08 3.73 -4.57
C PHE A 69 -11.17 4.69 -4.11
N THR A 70 -12.26 4.14 -3.58
CA THR A 70 -13.27 4.94 -2.90
C THR A 70 -13.00 4.88 -1.41
N VAL A 71 -12.84 6.05 -0.78
CA VAL A 71 -12.63 6.18 0.66
C VAL A 71 -13.86 5.66 1.40
N LYS A 72 -13.64 4.84 2.41
CA LYS A 72 -14.68 4.34 3.31
C LYS A 72 -14.34 4.69 4.75
N GLY A 73 -15.30 5.33 5.43
CA GLY A 73 -15.13 5.81 6.81
C GLY A 73 -14.40 7.15 6.89
N ASP A 74 -14.30 7.68 8.08
CA ASP A 74 -13.96 9.07 8.35
C ASP A 74 -12.53 9.26 8.90
N SER A 75 -11.74 8.19 8.88
CA SER A 75 -10.40 8.18 9.50
C SER A 75 -9.36 9.07 8.82
N MET A 76 -9.67 9.60 7.64
CA MET A 76 -8.84 10.55 6.88
C MET A 76 -9.47 11.94 6.76
N GLU A 77 -10.57 12.19 7.48
CA GLU A 77 -11.12 13.55 7.61
C GLU A 77 -10.10 14.51 8.28
N PRO A 78 -10.04 15.76 7.87
CA PRO A 78 -10.80 16.42 6.81
C PRO A 78 -10.16 16.25 5.42
N THR A 79 -9.04 15.56 5.30
CA THR A 79 -8.27 15.44 4.04
C THR A 79 -9.04 14.71 2.96
N PHE A 80 -9.75 13.64 3.32
CA PHE A 80 -10.65 12.88 2.44
C PHE A 80 -11.95 12.55 3.15
N HIS A 81 -13.05 12.70 2.42
CA HIS A 81 -14.39 12.41 2.91
C HIS A 81 -14.85 11.01 2.51
N ASN A 82 -15.75 10.44 3.33
CA ASN A 82 -16.38 9.17 3.01
C ASN A 82 -17.08 9.23 1.64
N GLY A 83 -16.85 8.21 0.80
CA GLY A 83 -17.37 8.14 -0.57
C GLY A 83 -16.50 8.83 -1.62
N GLN A 84 -15.52 9.63 -1.24
CA GLN A 84 -14.63 10.31 -2.17
C GLN A 84 -13.77 9.31 -2.95
N ARG A 85 -13.64 9.51 -4.27
CA ARG A 85 -12.71 8.75 -5.12
C ARG A 85 -11.33 9.40 -5.08
N ILE A 86 -10.32 8.60 -4.82
CA ILE A 86 -8.91 9.00 -4.79
C ILE A 86 -8.10 8.19 -5.80
N TYR A 87 -7.06 8.79 -6.32
CA TYR A 87 -6.17 8.17 -7.32
C TYR A 87 -4.81 7.88 -6.71
N VAL A 88 -4.25 6.74 -7.06
CA VAL A 88 -3.00 6.23 -6.51
C VAL A 88 -1.98 6.04 -7.60
N ASN A 89 -0.82 6.63 -7.42
CA ASN A 89 0.33 6.43 -8.28
C ASN A 89 1.22 5.32 -7.70
N LYS A 90 1.30 4.21 -8.41
CA LYS A 90 2.13 3.06 -8.03
C LYS A 90 3.58 3.22 -8.46
N LEU A 91 3.85 4.03 -9.50
CA LEU A 91 5.22 4.28 -10.02
C LEU A 91 6.12 4.96 -9.00
N LEU A 92 5.55 5.85 -8.16
CA LEU A 92 6.35 6.60 -7.22
C LEU A 92 7.18 5.68 -6.33
N MET A 93 6.56 4.62 -5.79
CA MET A 93 7.25 3.60 -4.98
C MET A 93 7.67 2.36 -5.79
N GLY A 94 7.29 2.27 -7.06
CA GLY A 94 7.40 1.08 -7.89
C GLY A 94 6.17 0.17 -7.77
N ALA A 95 5.72 -0.33 -8.92
CA ALA A 95 4.58 -1.24 -9.00
C ALA A 95 4.89 -2.55 -8.26
N ARG A 96 3.90 -3.06 -7.53
CA ARG A 96 3.97 -4.34 -6.85
C ARG A 96 3.47 -5.45 -7.78
N ILE A 97 4.33 -6.41 -8.09
CA ILE A 97 4.03 -7.55 -8.94
C ILE A 97 3.83 -8.78 -8.06
N TYR A 98 2.67 -9.41 -8.16
CA TYR A 98 2.37 -10.65 -7.44
C TYR A 98 3.07 -11.82 -8.12
N ARG A 99 3.76 -12.67 -7.34
CA ARG A 99 4.35 -13.92 -7.82
C ARG A 99 3.34 -15.04 -7.86
N ASN A 100 2.31 -14.94 -7.04
CA ASN A 100 1.23 -15.91 -6.94
C ASN A 100 -0.10 -15.16 -7.05
N TYR A 101 -0.99 -15.65 -7.90
CA TYR A 101 -2.34 -15.12 -8.08
C TYR A 101 -3.38 -15.83 -7.20
N ASP A 102 -2.94 -16.63 -6.24
CA ASP A 102 -3.83 -17.18 -5.20
C ASP A 102 -4.17 -16.07 -4.18
N PHE A 103 -5.28 -15.40 -4.45
CA PHE A 103 -5.81 -14.33 -3.60
C PHE A 103 -6.53 -14.84 -2.34
N SER A 104 -6.66 -16.16 -2.17
CA SER A 104 -7.11 -16.79 -0.93
C SER A 104 -5.99 -16.88 0.11
N SER A 105 -4.74 -16.86 -0.34
CA SER A 105 -3.56 -16.92 0.52
C SER A 105 -3.50 -15.75 1.48
N THR A 106 -3.19 -16.06 2.74
CA THR A 106 -2.93 -15.06 3.78
C THR A 106 -1.48 -14.56 3.79
N LYS A 107 -0.63 -15.10 2.92
CA LYS A 107 0.77 -14.67 2.74
C LYS A 107 0.90 -13.85 1.47
N LEU A 108 1.46 -12.66 1.60
CA LEU A 108 1.82 -11.85 0.45
C LEU A 108 3.08 -12.43 -0.19
N SER A 109 2.98 -12.81 -1.48
CA SER A 109 4.11 -13.19 -2.32
C SER A 109 4.19 -12.23 -3.49
N SER A 110 5.05 -11.24 -3.38
CA SER A 110 5.21 -10.20 -4.40
C SER A 110 6.67 -9.73 -4.43
N PHE A 111 7.01 -9.02 -5.49
CA PHE A 111 8.19 -8.16 -5.52
C PHE A 111 7.79 -6.77 -5.99
N ARG A 112 8.57 -5.78 -5.62
CA ARG A 112 8.33 -4.39 -6.02
C ARG A 112 9.35 -4.01 -7.10
N MET A 113 8.85 -3.39 -8.17
CA MET A 113 9.71 -2.76 -9.17
C MET A 113 10.41 -1.54 -8.56
N PRO A 114 11.57 -1.11 -9.10
CA PRO A 114 12.16 0.16 -8.71
C PRO A 114 11.16 1.29 -8.89
N GLY A 115 11.04 2.15 -7.88
CA GLY A 115 10.19 3.33 -7.91
C GLY A 115 10.98 4.60 -8.24
N LEU A 116 10.26 5.67 -8.52
CA LEU A 116 10.86 6.98 -8.82
C LEU A 116 11.39 7.67 -7.55
N ARG A 117 10.79 7.38 -6.40
CA ARG A 117 11.23 7.89 -5.08
C ARG A 117 10.80 6.98 -3.93
N LYS A 118 11.42 7.17 -2.79
CA LYS A 118 10.98 6.56 -1.54
C LYS A 118 9.74 7.28 -0.98
N LEU A 119 8.98 6.58 -0.13
CA LEU A 119 7.92 7.18 0.66
C LEU A 119 8.51 8.18 1.65
N SER A 120 7.83 9.30 1.82
CA SER A 120 8.25 10.39 2.71
C SER A 120 7.17 10.68 3.75
N VAL A 121 7.58 11.24 4.88
CA VAL A 121 6.64 11.76 5.88
C VAL A 121 5.72 12.80 5.24
N GLY A 122 4.41 12.67 5.49
CA GLY A 122 3.37 13.51 4.89
C GLY A 122 2.67 12.89 3.68
N ASP A 123 3.27 11.91 2.99
CA ASP A 123 2.60 11.19 1.90
C ASP A 123 1.38 10.44 2.40
N ILE A 124 0.31 10.44 1.61
CA ILE A 124 -0.84 9.58 1.88
C ILE A 124 -0.73 8.33 1.02
N VAL A 125 -0.90 7.18 1.63
CA VAL A 125 -0.74 5.89 0.97
C VAL A 125 -2.00 5.03 1.07
N ILE A 126 -2.20 4.21 0.05
CA ILE A 126 -3.08 3.04 0.15
C ILE A 126 -2.21 1.84 0.47
N PHE A 127 -2.65 1.06 1.45
CA PHE A 127 -1.96 -0.15 1.86
C PHE A 127 -2.94 -1.26 2.26
N ASN A 128 -2.52 -2.51 2.14
CA ASN A 128 -3.29 -3.64 2.65
C ASN A 128 -3.17 -3.68 4.17
N TYR A 129 -4.31 -3.76 4.86
CA TYR A 129 -4.31 -3.85 6.32
C TYR A 129 -3.66 -5.16 6.79
N PRO A 130 -2.60 -5.09 7.63
CA PRO A 130 -1.77 -6.26 7.91
C PRO A 130 -2.35 -7.24 8.96
N PHE A 131 -3.40 -6.87 9.70
CA PHE A 131 -3.93 -7.69 10.80
C PHE A 131 -5.33 -8.24 10.52
N VAL A 132 -5.55 -8.70 9.29
CA VAL A 132 -6.85 -9.25 8.84
C VAL A 132 -7.18 -10.64 9.39
N CYS A 133 -6.17 -11.42 9.74
CA CYS A 133 -6.34 -12.81 10.20
C CYS A 133 -6.28 -12.92 11.72
N SER A 134 -5.46 -12.12 12.38
CA SER A 134 -5.23 -12.15 13.82
C SER A 134 -4.63 -10.82 14.31
N LYS A 135 -4.85 -10.50 15.59
CA LYS A 135 -4.23 -9.31 16.21
C LYS A 135 -2.71 -9.47 16.39
N ASP A 136 -2.20 -10.69 16.40
CA ASP A 136 -0.80 -11.01 16.68
C ASP A 136 -0.03 -11.55 15.46
N THR A 137 -0.67 -11.58 14.30
CA THR A 137 -0.03 -12.10 13.09
C THR A 137 -0.32 -11.21 11.90
N ILE A 138 0.75 -10.75 11.24
CA ILE A 138 0.66 -10.02 9.99
C ILE A 138 0.23 -11.02 8.91
N GLY A 139 -0.88 -10.71 8.24
CA GLY A 139 -1.45 -11.52 7.18
C GLY A 139 -2.00 -10.65 6.06
N PHE A 140 -2.20 -11.22 4.89
CA PHE A 140 -2.57 -10.51 3.69
C PHE A 140 -3.99 -10.82 3.23
N LYS A 141 -4.71 -9.77 2.79
CA LYS A 141 -5.94 -9.86 1.98
C LYS A 141 -5.92 -8.75 0.94
N ILE A 142 -6.01 -9.11 -0.33
CA ILE A 142 -5.88 -8.16 -1.44
C ILE A 142 -6.94 -7.06 -1.43
N ASN A 143 -8.17 -7.39 -1.04
CA ASN A 143 -9.31 -6.47 -1.07
C ASN A 143 -9.50 -5.66 0.23
N TYR A 144 -8.60 -5.81 1.21
CA TYR A 144 -8.73 -5.15 2.49
C TYR A 144 -7.69 -4.04 2.61
N VAL A 145 -8.03 -2.87 2.09
CA VAL A 145 -7.12 -1.73 1.95
C VAL A 145 -7.58 -0.53 2.78
N TYR A 146 -6.61 0.21 3.31
CA TYR A 146 -6.79 1.45 4.04
C TYR A 146 -6.02 2.59 3.39
N ALA A 147 -6.54 3.81 3.57
CA ALA A 147 -5.82 5.06 3.32
C ALA A 147 -5.29 5.61 4.63
N LYS A 148 -3.99 5.95 4.71
CA LYS A 148 -3.38 6.60 5.88
C LYS A 148 -2.24 7.51 5.43
N ARG A 149 -1.89 8.46 6.30
CA ARG A 149 -0.71 9.32 6.11
C ARG A 149 0.52 8.65 6.69
N CYS A 150 1.63 8.73 5.96
CA CYS A 150 2.94 8.34 6.47
C CYS A 150 3.41 9.38 7.49
N LEU A 151 3.64 8.94 8.72
CA LEU A 151 4.09 9.77 9.83
C LEU A 151 5.47 9.37 10.33
N GLY A 152 6.02 8.25 9.83
CA GLY A 152 7.38 7.81 10.08
C GLY A 152 7.84 6.85 9.01
N VAL A 153 9.04 7.08 8.49
CA VAL A 153 9.73 6.25 7.50
C VAL A 153 10.87 5.47 8.16
N PRO A 154 11.47 4.48 7.47
CA PRO A 154 12.62 3.74 8.00
C PRO A 154 13.74 4.66 8.50
N GLY A 155 14.17 4.43 9.74
CA GLY A 155 15.16 5.24 10.45
C GLY A 155 14.59 6.29 11.40
N ASP A 156 13.33 6.66 11.25
CA ASP A 156 12.67 7.68 12.09
C ASP A 156 12.31 7.14 13.48
N SER A 157 12.18 8.06 14.43
CA SER A 157 11.58 7.84 15.74
C SER A 157 10.29 8.64 15.90
N VAL A 158 9.15 8.00 15.74
CA VAL A 158 7.84 8.65 15.84
C VAL A 158 7.51 8.97 17.30
N ARG A 159 7.09 10.20 17.54
CA ARG A 159 6.67 10.68 18.85
C ARG A 159 5.35 11.43 18.75
N ILE A 160 4.46 11.18 19.71
CA ILE A 160 3.30 12.03 19.96
C ILE A 160 3.50 12.66 21.32
N LYS A 161 3.52 13.98 21.38
CA LYS A 161 3.66 14.74 22.61
C LYS A 161 2.47 15.68 22.74
N ASP A 162 1.72 15.49 23.81
CA ASP A 162 0.53 16.29 24.08
C ASP A 162 -0.51 16.32 22.96
N GLY A 163 -0.67 15.19 22.25
CA GLY A 163 -1.60 15.04 21.14
C GLY A 163 -1.04 15.42 19.77
N PHE A 164 0.18 15.98 19.71
CA PHE A 164 0.81 16.39 18.46
C PHE A 164 1.83 15.35 17.99
N TYR A 165 1.70 14.93 16.74
CA TYR A 165 2.73 14.13 16.08
C TYR A 165 3.95 14.97 15.79
N ARG A 166 5.12 14.50 16.21
CA ARG A 166 6.39 15.20 16.10
C ARG A 166 7.39 14.39 15.30
N ASP A 167 8.08 15.07 14.37
CA ASP A 167 9.26 14.51 13.73
C ASP A 167 10.50 14.64 14.63
N GLU A 168 11.66 14.19 14.15
CA GLU A 168 12.92 14.24 14.87
C GLU A 168 13.40 15.68 15.21
N LYS A 169 12.90 16.66 14.43
CA LYS A 169 13.18 18.09 14.66
C LYS A 169 12.11 18.77 15.51
N ASP A 170 11.27 17.98 16.19
CA ASP A 170 10.14 18.44 17.03
C ASP A 170 9.08 19.26 16.26
N ARG A 171 9.03 19.17 14.93
CA ARG A 171 8.01 19.84 14.11
C ARG A 171 6.73 19.01 14.08
N ILE A 172 5.58 19.68 14.10
CA ILE A 172 4.28 19.01 13.96
C ILE A 172 4.15 18.45 12.54
N VAL A 173 3.75 17.20 12.44
CA VAL A 173 3.51 16.49 11.17
C VAL A 173 2.07 16.00 11.10
N GLY A 174 1.54 15.90 9.89
CA GLY A 174 0.16 15.47 9.64
C GLY A 174 -0.84 16.63 9.73
N GLU A 175 -2.14 16.31 9.86
CA GLU A 175 -3.23 17.28 9.95
C GLU A 175 -3.31 17.87 11.36
N SER A 176 -3.10 19.16 11.48
CA SER A 176 -2.93 19.81 12.80
C SER A 176 -4.26 20.12 13.51
N GLU A 177 -5.34 20.40 12.78
CA GLU A 177 -6.60 20.83 13.41
C GLU A 177 -7.16 19.76 14.38
N LEU A 178 -7.19 18.49 13.94
CA LEU A 178 -7.68 17.41 14.78
C LEU A 178 -6.68 17.01 15.88
N GLN A 179 -5.39 17.29 15.68
CA GLN A 179 -4.38 17.17 16.74
C GLN A 179 -4.61 18.20 17.85
N TYR A 180 -5.01 19.44 17.53
CA TYR A 180 -5.43 20.41 18.53
C TYR A 180 -6.66 19.95 19.33
N ARG A 181 -7.62 19.29 18.69
CA ARG A 181 -8.76 18.69 19.40
C ARG A 181 -8.31 17.61 20.38
N LEU A 182 -7.38 16.74 19.98
CA LEU A 182 -6.79 15.72 20.84
C LEU A 182 -6.01 16.35 21.99
N HIS A 183 -5.23 17.42 21.72
CA HIS A 183 -4.48 18.18 22.73
C HIS A 183 -5.41 18.70 23.84
N ASN A 184 -6.53 19.29 23.46
CA ASN A 184 -7.50 19.88 24.39
C ASN A 184 -8.40 18.85 25.10
N LEU A 185 -8.28 17.56 24.77
CA LEU A 185 -9.10 16.52 25.39
C LEU A 185 -8.68 16.30 26.84
N SER A 186 -9.65 16.31 27.76
CA SER A 186 -9.39 16.00 29.16
C SER A 186 -9.01 14.52 29.37
N ASP A 187 -8.26 14.21 30.41
CA ASP A 187 -7.85 12.85 30.72
C ASP A 187 -9.06 11.92 30.96
N SER A 188 -10.13 12.45 31.56
CA SER A 188 -11.38 11.71 31.76
C SER A 188 -12.08 11.34 30.44
N SER A 189 -12.01 12.22 29.44
CA SER A 189 -12.50 11.98 28.08
C SER A 189 -11.58 11.02 27.33
N LEU A 190 -10.27 11.15 27.52
CA LEU A 190 -9.27 10.26 26.93
C LEU A 190 -9.49 8.79 27.36
N MET A 191 -9.80 8.55 28.64
CA MET A 191 -10.09 7.23 29.18
C MET A 191 -11.29 6.53 28.52
N LYS A 192 -12.23 7.29 27.95
CA LYS A 192 -13.39 6.74 27.24
C LYS A 192 -13.05 6.23 25.83
N ILE A 193 -11.90 6.63 25.28
CA ILE A 193 -11.47 6.20 23.94
C ILE A 193 -10.93 4.77 24.05
N LYS A 194 -11.62 3.84 23.42
CA LYS A 194 -11.28 2.41 23.48
C LYS A 194 -9.91 2.14 22.86
N GLY A 195 -9.04 1.47 23.62
CA GLY A 195 -7.72 1.03 23.15
C GLY A 195 -6.67 2.13 23.07
N CYS A 196 -6.90 3.29 23.71
CA CYS A 196 -5.96 4.40 23.71
C CYS A 196 -4.68 4.19 24.54
N TYR A 197 -4.63 3.11 25.33
CA TYR A 197 -3.49 2.79 26.20
C TYR A 197 -2.72 1.57 25.72
N TYR A 198 -1.40 1.66 25.75
CA TYR A 198 -0.51 0.52 25.54
C TYR A 198 -0.12 -0.07 26.89
N ALA A 199 -0.23 -1.38 27.04
CA ALA A 199 0.02 -2.10 28.28
C ALA A 199 1.46 -1.98 28.82
N MET A 200 2.40 -1.60 27.94
CA MET A 200 3.80 -1.38 28.29
C MET A 200 4.16 0.08 28.02
N ASN A 201 5.01 0.70 28.75
CA ASN A 201 5.57 2.05 28.58
C ASN A 201 4.64 3.23 28.94
N GLY A 202 3.41 3.01 29.38
CA GLY A 202 2.47 4.08 29.71
C GLY A 202 2.04 4.94 28.49
N TRP A 203 2.27 4.45 27.28
CA TRP A 203 1.87 5.18 26.06
C TRP A 203 0.35 5.22 25.91
N ASN A 204 -0.14 6.32 25.40
CA ASN A 204 -1.52 6.50 25.01
C ASN A 204 -1.58 7.33 23.70
N ILE A 205 -2.77 7.59 23.18
CA ILE A 205 -2.92 8.33 21.92
C ILE A 205 -2.45 9.78 22.00
N LYS A 206 -2.36 10.36 23.20
CA LYS A 206 -1.92 11.75 23.44
C LYS A 206 -0.40 11.83 23.70
N ASN A 207 0.16 10.77 24.31
CA ASN A 207 1.59 10.66 24.63
C ASN A 207 2.10 9.28 24.21
N PHE A 208 2.87 9.23 23.13
CA PHE A 208 3.30 8.01 22.50
C PHE A 208 4.76 8.13 22.04
N GLY A 209 5.53 7.07 22.18
CA GLY A 209 6.90 7.00 21.75
C GLY A 209 7.93 7.56 22.74
N PRO A 210 9.19 7.74 22.30
CA PRO A 210 9.65 7.56 20.91
C PRO A 210 9.57 6.10 20.46
N ALA A 211 8.99 5.87 19.29
CA ALA A 211 8.82 4.56 18.68
C ALA A 211 9.67 4.51 17.40
N TYR A 212 10.78 3.79 17.45
CA TYR A 212 11.66 3.66 16.30
C TYR A 212 11.03 2.83 15.19
N VAL A 213 11.17 3.30 13.96
CA VAL A 213 10.65 2.68 12.72
C VAL A 213 11.83 2.04 12.00
N PRO A 214 12.02 0.70 12.08
CA PRO A 214 13.22 0.07 11.54
C PRO A 214 13.22 0.02 10.03
N GLY A 215 14.41 0.17 9.46
CA GLY A 215 14.71 -0.06 8.06
C GLY A 215 15.45 -1.37 7.82
N LYS A 216 15.57 -1.74 6.57
CA LYS A 216 16.33 -2.92 6.16
C LYS A 216 17.82 -2.74 6.54
N GLY A 217 18.35 -3.70 7.28
CA GLY A 217 19.73 -3.71 7.78
C GLY A 217 19.91 -3.03 9.14
N ASP A 218 18.88 -2.39 9.69
CA ASP A 218 18.95 -1.77 10.99
C ASP A 218 19.08 -2.83 12.09
N LYS A 219 20.04 -2.64 12.96
CA LYS A 219 20.24 -3.46 14.17
C LYS A 219 19.64 -2.75 15.37
N VAL A 220 18.66 -3.37 15.98
CA VAL A 220 17.92 -2.81 17.11
C VAL A 220 18.09 -3.71 18.33
N THR A 221 18.54 -3.12 19.44
CA THR A 221 18.54 -3.82 20.74
C THR A 221 17.09 -4.01 21.17
N VAL A 222 16.68 -5.27 21.33
CA VAL A 222 15.30 -5.61 21.74
C VAL A 222 15.25 -5.67 23.28
N ARG A 223 14.75 -4.59 23.90
CA ARG A 223 14.56 -4.49 25.34
C ARG A 223 13.16 -4.95 25.74
N ARG A 224 12.96 -5.20 27.03
CA ARG A 224 11.61 -5.50 27.58
C ARG A 224 10.59 -4.41 27.25
N SER A 225 11.00 -3.13 27.27
CA SER A 225 10.17 -1.99 26.89
C SER A 225 9.71 -2.04 25.44
N ASP A 226 10.55 -2.55 24.54
CA ASP A 226 10.33 -2.51 23.11
C ASP A 226 9.74 -3.83 22.58
N PHE A 227 9.66 -4.84 23.44
CA PHE A 227 9.25 -6.20 23.09
C PHE A 227 7.91 -6.26 22.37
N LEU A 228 6.87 -5.62 22.90
CA LEU A 228 5.54 -5.61 22.29
C LEU A 228 5.51 -4.86 20.97
N TRP A 229 6.39 -3.86 20.81
CA TRP A 229 6.50 -3.10 19.60
C TRP A 229 7.08 -3.91 18.44
N TYR A 230 8.14 -4.70 18.71
CA TYR A 230 8.84 -5.44 17.68
C TYR A 230 8.43 -6.90 17.50
N ARG A 231 7.77 -7.53 18.48
CA ARG A 231 7.51 -8.97 18.44
C ARG A 231 6.76 -9.45 17.18
N LYS A 232 5.80 -8.65 16.71
CA LYS A 232 5.01 -8.99 15.51
C LYS A 232 5.82 -8.84 14.24
N LEU A 233 6.70 -7.86 14.18
CA LEU A 233 7.60 -7.59 13.08
C LEU A 233 8.60 -8.73 12.94
N ILE A 234 9.25 -9.10 14.05
CA ILE A 234 10.21 -10.21 14.11
C ILE A 234 9.53 -11.53 13.72
N LYS A 235 8.32 -11.78 14.24
CA LYS A 235 7.53 -12.95 13.80
C LYS A 235 7.28 -12.96 12.30
N TYR A 236 6.93 -11.82 11.73
CA TYR A 236 6.64 -11.71 10.31
C TYR A 236 7.88 -12.05 9.45
N GLU A 237 9.04 -11.54 9.84
CA GLU A 237 10.30 -11.75 9.11
C GLU A 237 10.94 -13.13 9.32
N THR A 238 10.70 -13.76 10.50
CA THR A 238 11.37 -15.03 10.87
C THR A 238 10.44 -16.24 10.85
N GLY A 239 9.13 -16.03 10.99
CA GLY A 239 8.15 -17.08 11.23
C GLY A 239 8.00 -17.46 12.71
N PHE A 240 8.94 -17.08 13.58
CA PHE A 240 8.94 -17.42 14.99
C PHE A 240 8.46 -16.26 15.86
N MET A 241 7.53 -16.52 16.79
CA MET A 241 7.10 -15.50 17.75
C MET A 241 8.13 -15.37 18.86
N PRO A 242 8.72 -14.19 19.06
CA PRO A 242 9.59 -13.96 20.22
C PRO A 242 8.82 -14.12 21.52
N ALA A 243 9.47 -14.71 22.50
CA ALA A 243 8.92 -14.91 23.86
C ALA A 243 9.76 -14.15 24.89
N ILE A 244 9.13 -13.79 26.01
CA ILE A 244 9.79 -13.15 27.14
C ILE A 244 9.55 -13.98 28.40
N ASP A 245 10.59 -14.24 29.19
CA ASP A 245 10.49 -14.98 30.44
C ASP A 245 10.18 -14.06 31.64
N SER A 246 9.99 -14.65 32.80
CA SER A 246 9.72 -13.92 34.06
C SER A 246 10.84 -12.98 34.48
N LEU A 247 12.08 -13.26 34.04
CA LEU A 247 13.25 -12.44 34.32
C LEU A 247 13.43 -11.31 33.29
N GLY A 248 12.55 -11.22 32.27
CA GLY A 248 12.58 -10.21 31.22
C GLY A 248 13.58 -10.52 30.10
N ARG A 249 14.11 -11.74 30.03
CA ARG A 249 14.98 -12.18 28.93
C ARG A 249 14.12 -12.54 27.73
N ILE A 250 14.52 -12.09 26.56
CA ILE A 250 13.78 -12.30 25.32
C ILE A 250 14.42 -13.44 24.52
N TYR A 251 13.61 -14.32 23.98
CA TYR A 251 14.02 -15.48 23.19
C TYR A 251 13.38 -15.48 21.81
N LEU A 252 14.14 -15.94 20.82
CA LEU A 252 13.68 -16.24 19.49
C LEU A 252 14.17 -17.64 19.11
N ASP A 253 13.23 -18.53 18.80
CA ASP A 253 13.53 -19.93 18.45
C ASP A 253 14.47 -20.60 19.48
N GLY A 254 14.14 -20.42 20.78
CA GLY A 254 14.88 -20.99 21.91
C GLY A 254 16.22 -20.31 22.25
N LYS A 255 16.68 -19.33 21.45
CA LYS A 255 17.92 -18.60 21.67
C LYS A 255 17.66 -17.22 22.25
N ILE A 256 18.55 -16.75 23.13
CA ILE A 256 18.45 -15.39 23.69
C ILE A 256 18.60 -14.37 22.58
N LEU A 257 17.60 -13.49 22.48
CA LEU A 257 17.56 -12.37 21.53
C LEU A 257 17.93 -11.07 22.26
N ARG A 258 19.09 -10.52 22.00
CA ARG A 258 19.51 -9.21 22.52
C ARG A 258 19.38 -8.11 21.47
N GLU A 259 19.70 -8.44 20.24
CA GLU A 259 19.69 -7.55 19.09
C GLU A 259 19.05 -8.26 17.91
N TYR A 260 18.31 -7.51 17.08
CA TYR A 260 17.68 -8.03 15.87
C TYR A 260 18.01 -7.13 14.68
N GLU A 261 18.48 -7.72 13.58
CA GLU A 261 18.72 -7.03 12.32
C GLU A 261 17.49 -7.19 11.42
N PHE A 262 16.81 -6.07 11.12
CA PHE A 262 15.60 -6.06 10.31
C PHE A 262 15.90 -6.34 8.84
N LYS A 263 15.08 -7.19 8.21
CA LYS A 263 15.23 -7.61 6.81
C LYS A 263 14.44 -6.74 5.84
N GLY A 264 13.45 -6.01 6.32
CA GLY A 264 12.55 -5.17 5.55
C GLY A 264 12.45 -3.73 6.07
N ASN A 265 11.83 -2.88 5.26
CA ASN A 265 11.48 -1.51 5.64
C ASN A 265 10.10 -1.50 6.27
N TRP A 266 9.93 -0.71 7.33
CA TRP A 266 8.69 -0.55 8.05
C TRP A 266 8.25 0.90 8.05
N TYR A 267 6.95 1.13 8.20
CA TYR A 267 6.37 2.47 8.16
C TYR A 267 5.35 2.67 9.28
N PHE A 268 5.34 3.86 9.85
CA PHE A 268 4.31 4.29 10.78
C PHE A 268 3.26 5.10 10.02
N LEU A 269 2.04 4.58 9.96
CA LEU A 269 0.93 5.15 9.21
C LEU A 269 -0.17 5.60 10.17
N GLY A 270 -0.59 6.86 10.07
CA GLY A 270 -1.63 7.44 10.92
C GLY A 270 -2.79 8.02 10.11
N GLY A 271 -3.97 8.02 10.71
CA GLY A 271 -5.12 8.74 10.14
C GLY A 271 -5.10 10.20 10.51
N ASP A 272 -5.58 11.06 9.60
CA ASP A 272 -5.71 12.49 9.85
C ASP A 272 -6.77 12.77 10.91
N ASN A 273 -7.84 11.99 10.96
CA ASN A 273 -8.79 12.00 12.06
C ASN A 273 -8.21 11.25 13.28
N VAL A 274 -7.35 11.92 14.03
CA VAL A 274 -6.60 11.32 15.14
C VAL A 274 -7.48 10.74 16.26
N LEU A 275 -8.73 11.21 16.38
CA LEU A 275 -9.69 10.74 17.38
C LEU A 275 -10.48 9.51 16.92
N ASP A 276 -10.66 9.34 15.61
CA ASP A 276 -11.40 8.21 15.03
C ASP A 276 -10.60 7.53 13.91
N SER A 277 -9.40 7.10 14.23
CA SER A 277 -8.55 6.36 13.30
C SER A 277 -7.96 5.12 13.97
N ARG A 278 -8.18 3.97 13.35
CA ARG A 278 -7.45 2.75 13.65
C ARG A 278 -6.20 2.68 12.78
N ASP A 279 -5.03 2.95 13.37
CA ASP A 279 -3.77 3.12 12.67
C ASP A 279 -2.57 2.51 13.45
N SER A 280 -1.34 2.88 13.08
CA SER A 280 -0.12 2.30 13.68
C SER A 280 -0.02 2.48 15.19
N ARG A 281 -0.70 3.44 15.78
CA ARG A 281 -0.82 3.56 17.25
C ARG A 281 -1.46 2.32 17.87
N TYR A 282 -2.34 1.63 17.15
CA TYR A 282 -3.12 0.50 17.63
C TYR A 282 -2.62 -0.85 17.14
N PHE A 283 -2.20 -0.93 15.87
CA PHE A 283 -1.80 -2.21 15.28
C PHE A 283 -0.30 -2.36 15.09
N GLY A 284 0.49 -1.27 15.16
CA GLY A 284 1.94 -1.29 14.95
C GLY A 284 2.34 -0.90 13.54
N LEU A 285 3.58 -1.20 13.17
CA LEU A 285 4.16 -0.80 11.90
C LEU A 285 3.65 -1.63 10.71
N VAL A 286 3.71 -1.03 9.53
CA VAL A 286 3.30 -1.65 8.26
C VAL A 286 4.54 -1.94 7.42
N PRO A 287 4.72 -3.19 6.93
CA PRO A 287 5.85 -3.52 6.07
C PRO A 287 5.69 -2.90 4.67
N GLU A 288 6.79 -2.54 4.05
CA GLU A 288 6.83 -1.86 2.75
C GLU A 288 6.05 -2.59 1.66
N GLU A 289 6.12 -3.92 1.62
CA GLU A 289 5.43 -4.71 0.62
C GLU A 289 3.90 -4.66 0.71
N TYR A 290 3.34 -4.19 1.85
CA TYR A 290 1.90 -3.98 2.01
C TYR A 290 1.41 -2.66 1.42
N ILE A 291 2.29 -1.72 1.13
CA ILE A 291 1.93 -0.42 0.54
C ILE A 291 1.61 -0.63 -0.95
N VAL A 292 0.43 -0.20 -1.37
CA VAL A 292 -0.03 -0.30 -2.77
C VAL A 292 0.58 0.82 -3.60
N GLY A 293 0.53 2.05 -3.09
CA GLY A 293 1.08 3.23 -3.76
C GLY A 293 0.73 4.52 -3.03
N ILE A 294 1.16 5.64 -3.58
CA ILE A 294 0.99 6.98 -3.01
C ILE A 294 -0.21 7.65 -3.67
N VAL A 295 -1.07 8.26 -2.87
CA VAL A 295 -2.22 9.04 -3.34
C VAL A 295 -1.71 10.33 -3.98
N ILE A 296 -2.19 10.61 -5.19
CA ILE A 296 -1.98 11.90 -5.87
C ILE A 296 -3.16 12.81 -5.60
N ARG A 297 -2.86 14.05 -5.25
CA ARG A 297 -3.85 15.12 -5.03
C ARG A 297 -4.09 15.88 -6.32
#